data_3a0ef30c441679026a67c80ec7fd29ef
#
_entry.id   3a0ef30c441679026a67c80ec7fd29ef
#
_cell.length_a   1.000
_cell.length_b   1.000
_cell.length_c   1.000
_cell.angle_alpha   90.00
_cell.angle_beta   90.00
_cell.angle_gamma   90.00
#
_symmetry.space_group_name_H-M   'P 1'
#
loop_
_entity.id
_entity.type
_entity.pdbx_description
1 polymer ?
#
loop_
_entity_poly.entity_id
_entity_poly.type
_entity_poly.pdbx_seq_one_letter_code
_entity_poly.pdbx_strand_id
1 'polypeptide(L)'
;MQDWGVYETLRVVIPDVPLHASTQMALHTLSGVEEAARLGMTRAVLARELSGEEIREIAERAPIEIETFAHGALCMCYSGMCEMSAVIGGRSGNRGACAQPCRLRYGWHGKADANPLSLKDANLAAYAGEMTEMGVACLKLEGRMKRPEYVAAVTGIYAALLREHRAPTADEQKKLALAFSRDGFTDGYYRGRRGKEMFGVRPETARWPEEWFGTLRAAYEKEDMRLVPVRFRAALRLGEPMVLTAEDGDGHCVTATGAAPEAARSRAVTAGEVEARLRKTGGTAFTVSDCAVTAEDGLSVLASALNALRRDALAALETLRTEIPERREGAFVPAERIKNPTEPPRFTVSIYRVGQITDALVNEGVETVYVPLELIAVSYTHLRAHET
;
A
#
# COMPACT_ATOMS: atom_id res chain seq x y z
N MET A 1 2.03 6.89 -8.25
CA MET A 1 2.84 7.16 -9.47
C MET A 1 4.09 7.96 -9.13
N GLN A 2 5.10 7.96 -10.03
CA GLN A 2 6.31 8.80 -9.87
C GLN A 2 6.69 9.54 -11.16
N ASP A 3 6.30 9.00 -12.32
CA ASP A 3 6.70 9.50 -13.62
C ASP A 3 5.80 10.66 -14.05
N TRP A 4 6.42 11.80 -14.44
CA TRP A 4 5.71 13.01 -14.83
C TRP A 4 4.93 12.84 -16.13
N GLY A 5 5.44 12.05 -17.08
CA GLY A 5 4.73 11.79 -18.32
C GLY A 5 3.47 10.95 -18.09
N VAL A 6 3.55 9.96 -17.16
CA VAL A 6 2.38 9.21 -16.71
C VAL A 6 1.40 10.11 -15.98
N TYR A 7 1.89 10.99 -15.10
CA TYR A 7 1.04 11.96 -14.38
C TYR A 7 0.25 12.86 -15.37
N GLU A 8 0.94 13.51 -16.30
CA GLU A 8 0.30 14.37 -17.29
C GLU A 8 -0.70 13.62 -18.17
N THR A 9 -0.36 12.39 -18.56
CA THR A 9 -1.27 11.53 -19.33
C THR A 9 -2.53 11.20 -18.56
N LEU A 10 -2.41 10.71 -17.34
CA LEU A 10 -3.57 10.28 -16.53
C LEU A 10 -4.47 11.45 -16.15
N ARG A 11 -3.90 12.59 -15.83
CA ARG A 11 -4.65 13.81 -15.50
C ARG A 11 -5.58 14.26 -16.64
N VAL A 12 -5.18 14.01 -17.89
CA VAL A 12 -5.95 14.37 -19.08
C VAL A 12 -6.91 13.24 -19.48
N VAL A 13 -6.41 11.99 -19.54
CA VAL A 13 -7.19 10.86 -20.06
C VAL A 13 -8.29 10.39 -19.10
N ILE A 14 -8.00 10.39 -17.80
CA ILE A 14 -8.92 9.94 -16.75
C ILE A 14 -8.86 10.90 -15.55
N PRO A 15 -9.36 12.14 -15.71
CA PRO A 15 -9.15 13.24 -14.75
C PRO A 15 -9.81 13.02 -13.39
N ASP A 16 -10.73 12.10 -13.26
CA ASP A 16 -11.46 11.77 -12.04
C ASP A 16 -10.84 10.62 -11.23
N VAL A 17 -9.72 10.04 -11.70
CA VAL A 17 -9.01 9.01 -10.94
C VAL A 17 -8.11 9.65 -9.88
N PRO A 18 -8.24 9.27 -8.59
CA PRO A 18 -7.34 9.74 -7.55
C PRO A 18 -5.88 9.37 -7.84
N LEU A 19 -4.98 10.34 -7.83
CA LEU A 19 -3.56 10.15 -8.07
C LEU A 19 -2.79 10.24 -6.76
N HIS A 20 -1.95 9.24 -6.50
CA HIS A 20 -1.10 9.18 -5.31
C HIS A 20 0.37 9.39 -5.70
N ALA A 21 1.05 10.33 -5.02
CA ALA A 21 2.49 10.51 -5.14
C ALA A 21 3.21 9.30 -4.53
N SER A 22 4.02 8.62 -5.33
CA SER A 22 4.83 7.49 -4.83
C SER A 22 5.96 7.97 -3.94
N THR A 23 6.43 7.12 -3.01
CA THR A 23 7.70 7.32 -2.31
C THR A 23 8.90 7.51 -3.25
N GLN A 24 8.77 7.08 -4.51
CA GLN A 24 9.78 7.28 -5.55
C GLN A 24 9.87 8.74 -6.02
N MET A 25 8.94 9.60 -5.63
CA MET A 25 9.02 11.05 -5.84
C MET A 25 9.85 11.75 -4.75
N ALA A 26 10.42 11.00 -3.81
CA ALA A 26 11.28 11.48 -2.73
C ALA A 26 10.65 12.59 -1.88
N LEU A 27 9.36 12.49 -1.57
CA LEU A 27 8.65 13.48 -0.75
C LEU A 27 9.04 13.32 0.72
N HIS A 28 9.76 14.30 1.25
CA HIS A 28 10.29 14.30 2.61
C HIS A 28 10.15 15.67 3.32
N THR A 29 9.43 16.61 2.72
CA THR A 29 9.14 17.92 3.29
C THR A 29 7.69 18.29 3.11
N LEU A 30 7.16 19.15 3.98
CA LEU A 30 5.82 19.70 3.85
C LEU A 30 5.63 20.41 2.51
N SER A 31 6.59 21.24 2.09
CA SER A 31 6.51 21.95 0.82
C SER A 31 6.44 21.03 -0.41
N GLY A 32 7.13 19.87 -0.36
CA GLY A 32 7.02 18.85 -1.41
C GLY A 32 5.62 18.22 -1.45
N VAL A 33 4.99 18.01 -0.29
CA VAL A 33 3.61 17.49 -0.20
C VAL A 33 2.60 18.54 -0.64
N GLU A 34 2.79 19.80 -0.28
CA GLU A 34 1.95 20.93 -0.75
C GLU A 34 2.02 21.06 -2.27
N GLU A 35 3.20 20.88 -2.88
CA GLU A 35 3.34 20.89 -4.33
C GLU A 35 2.62 19.69 -4.97
N ALA A 36 2.70 18.49 -4.40
CA ALA A 36 1.93 17.35 -4.88
C ALA A 36 0.42 17.61 -4.81
N ALA A 37 -0.06 18.27 -3.74
CA ALA A 37 -1.44 18.70 -3.61
C ALA A 37 -1.83 19.75 -4.69
N ARG A 38 -0.97 20.74 -4.93
CA ARG A 38 -1.18 21.76 -5.97
C ARG A 38 -1.32 21.14 -7.37
N LEU A 39 -0.61 20.04 -7.60
CA LEU A 39 -0.71 19.25 -8.82
C LEU A 39 -1.98 18.38 -8.88
N GLY A 40 -2.80 18.35 -7.83
CA GLY A 40 -4.06 17.59 -7.78
C GLY A 40 -3.88 16.14 -7.35
N MET A 41 -2.76 15.78 -6.74
CA MET A 41 -2.63 14.48 -6.09
C MET A 41 -3.42 14.46 -4.79
N THR A 42 -3.98 13.31 -4.44
CA THR A 42 -4.87 13.16 -3.28
C THR A 42 -4.20 12.48 -2.09
N ARG A 43 -3.03 11.86 -2.31
CA ARG A 43 -2.22 11.22 -1.25
C ARG A 43 -0.73 11.31 -1.58
N ALA A 44 0.08 11.49 -0.55
CA ALA A 44 1.54 11.42 -0.63
C ALA A 44 2.09 10.26 0.21
N VAL A 45 2.88 9.39 -0.43
CA VAL A 45 3.66 8.35 0.27
C VAL A 45 5.02 8.94 0.64
N LEU A 46 5.23 9.19 1.90
CA LEU A 46 6.46 9.81 2.40
C LEU A 46 7.69 8.91 2.23
N ALA A 47 8.85 9.54 2.19
CA ALA A 47 10.13 8.87 2.23
C ALA A 47 10.31 8.08 3.55
N ARG A 48 11.07 6.96 3.51
CA ARG A 48 11.25 6.05 4.65
C ARG A 48 12.16 6.59 5.75
N GLU A 49 12.95 7.61 5.41
CA GLU A 49 14.03 8.15 6.22
C GLU A 49 13.57 9.19 7.24
N LEU A 50 12.30 9.55 7.20
CA LEU A 50 11.72 10.57 8.08
C LEU A 50 11.61 10.07 9.52
N SER A 51 11.87 10.99 10.45
CA SER A 51 11.58 10.80 11.87
C SER A 51 10.08 10.98 12.17
N GLY A 52 9.65 10.50 13.33
CA GLY A 52 8.27 10.68 13.78
C GLY A 52 7.89 12.16 13.94
N GLU A 53 8.83 13.02 14.30
CA GLU A 53 8.61 14.47 14.39
C GLU A 53 8.38 15.09 13.01
N GLU A 54 9.20 14.75 12.02
CA GLU A 54 9.03 15.20 10.63
C GLU A 54 7.73 14.68 10.02
N ILE A 55 7.36 13.41 10.28
CA ILE A 55 6.08 12.84 9.84
C ILE A 55 4.91 13.59 10.47
N ARG A 56 4.99 13.90 11.77
CA ARG A 56 3.97 14.67 12.50
C ARG A 56 3.80 16.05 11.90
N GLU A 57 4.89 16.81 11.72
CA GLU A 57 4.83 18.14 11.13
C GLU A 57 4.14 18.14 9.75
N ILE A 58 4.45 17.14 8.95
CA ILE A 58 3.84 16.99 7.62
C ILE A 58 2.37 16.57 7.75
N ALA A 59 2.05 15.54 8.54
CA ALA A 59 0.71 14.97 8.62
C ALA A 59 -0.32 15.95 9.20
N GLU A 60 0.06 16.75 10.20
CA GLU A 60 -0.81 17.76 10.82
C GLU A 60 -1.12 18.95 9.90
N ARG A 61 -0.28 19.22 8.89
CA ARG A 61 -0.37 20.41 8.03
C ARG A 61 -0.65 20.11 6.57
N ALA A 62 -0.50 18.86 6.15
CA ALA A 62 -0.67 18.46 4.75
C ALA A 62 -2.13 18.65 4.28
N PRO A 63 -2.34 19.24 3.09
CA PRO A 63 -3.69 19.40 2.53
C PRO A 63 -4.24 18.12 1.87
N ILE A 64 -3.45 17.03 1.84
CA ILE A 64 -3.79 15.73 1.25
C ILE A 64 -3.45 14.59 2.22
N GLU A 65 -3.98 13.41 1.95
CA GLU A 65 -3.71 12.24 2.78
C GLU A 65 -2.22 11.87 2.81
N ILE A 66 -1.75 11.49 3.98
CA ILE A 66 -0.38 11.02 4.19
C ILE A 66 -0.35 9.51 4.37
N GLU A 67 0.53 8.85 3.61
CA GLU A 67 0.85 7.43 3.74
C GLU A 67 2.32 7.28 4.14
N THR A 68 2.60 6.50 5.19
CA THR A 68 3.97 6.26 5.67
C THR A 68 4.26 4.78 5.84
N PHE A 69 5.53 4.38 5.63
CA PHE A 69 5.96 3.01 5.86
C PHE A 69 6.01 2.69 7.35
N ALA A 70 5.35 1.59 7.73
CA ALA A 70 5.30 1.12 9.11
C ALA A 70 6.05 -0.20 9.33
N HIS A 71 6.26 -1.01 8.27
CA HIS A 71 6.90 -2.31 8.42
C HIS A 71 7.62 -2.77 7.15
N GLY A 72 8.74 -3.47 7.32
CA GLY A 72 9.46 -4.17 6.26
C GLY A 72 10.74 -3.49 5.81
N ALA A 73 11.18 -3.74 4.59
CA ALA A 73 12.50 -3.37 4.11
C ALA A 73 12.73 -1.85 4.07
N LEU A 74 13.83 -1.41 4.68
CA LEU A 74 14.35 -0.05 4.56
C LEU A 74 15.33 0.09 3.40
N CYS A 75 15.41 1.28 2.82
CA CYS A 75 16.42 1.66 1.85
C CYS A 75 17.65 2.26 2.56
N MET A 76 18.86 1.95 2.06
CA MET A 76 20.10 2.57 2.51
C MET A 76 20.27 3.99 1.94
N CYS A 77 19.82 4.18 0.69
CA CYS A 77 19.78 5.46 0.02
C CYS A 77 18.44 6.17 0.30
N TYR A 78 18.38 7.48 0.09
CA TYR A 78 17.13 8.22 0.08
C TYR A 78 16.10 7.55 -0.85
N SER A 79 14.86 7.47 -0.39
CA SER A 79 13.76 6.89 -1.15
C SER A 79 13.61 7.60 -2.49
N GLY A 80 13.56 6.83 -3.58
CA GLY A 80 13.44 7.38 -4.93
C GLY A 80 14.73 7.85 -5.59
N MET A 81 15.87 7.92 -4.88
CA MET A 81 17.12 8.49 -5.38
C MET A 81 18.22 7.46 -5.65
N CYS A 82 17.92 6.16 -5.53
CA CYS A 82 18.93 5.11 -5.65
C CYS A 82 19.14 4.65 -7.10
N GLU A 83 20.32 4.93 -7.64
CA GLU A 83 20.73 4.48 -8.98
C GLU A 83 21.59 3.19 -8.96
N MET A 84 21.86 2.61 -7.77
CA MET A 84 22.80 1.49 -7.64
C MET A 84 22.41 0.26 -8.47
N SER A 85 21.12 -0.08 -8.57
CA SER A 85 20.65 -1.17 -9.41
C SER A 85 20.82 -0.89 -10.91
N ALA A 86 20.72 0.36 -11.33
CA ALA A 86 20.90 0.75 -12.72
C ALA A 86 22.38 0.66 -13.11
N VAL A 87 23.27 1.18 -12.26
CA VAL A 87 24.73 1.17 -12.49
C VAL A 87 25.29 -0.25 -12.52
N ILE A 88 24.89 -1.12 -11.58
CA ILE A 88 25.43 -2.48 -11.47
C ILE A 88 24.83 -3.42 -12.51
N GLY A 89 23.55 -3.31 -12.82
CA GLY A 89 22.84 -4.34 -13.59
C GLY A 89 21.79 -3.82 -14.57
N GLY A 90 21.76 -2.53 -14.92
CA GLY A 90 20.82 -1.94 -15.86
C GLY A 90 19.35 -1.96 -15.38
N ARG A 91 19.09 -2.21 -14.09
CA ARG A 91 17.74 -2.31 -13.50
C ARG A 91 17.42 -1.08 -12.70
N SER A 92 16.36 -0.36 -13.07
CA SER A 92 15.94 0.82 -12.31
C SER A 92 15.13 0.46 -11.07
N GLY A 93 15.67 0.80 -9.90
CA GLY A 93 14.94 0.70 -8.63
C GLY A 93 13.68 1.57 -8.61
N ASN A 94 13.76 2.74 -9.22
CA ASN A 94 12.66 3.70 -9.33
C ASN A 94 11.50 3.21 -10.21
N ARG A 95 11.78 2.31 -11.15
CA ARG A 95 10.78 1.63 -11.99
C ARG A 95 10.33 0.29 -11.41
N GLY A 96 10.52 0.08 -10.11
CA GLY A 96 10.11 -1.15 -9.43
C GLY A 96 11.02 -2.37 -9.68
N ALA A 97 12.14 -2.23 -10.39
CA ALA A 97 13.04 -3.32 -10.75
C ALA A 97 14.31 -3.39 -9.89
N CYS A 98 14.26 -2.91 -8.63
CA CYS A 98 15.38 -2.94 -7.71
C CYS A 98 15.91 -4.38 -7.51
N ALA A 99 17.21 -4.61 -7.77
CA ALA A 99 17.89 -5.88 -7.55
C ALA A 99 18.37 -6.04 -6.09
N GLN A 100 18.10 -5.07 -5.22
CA GLN A 100 18.55 -5.03 -3.83
C GLN A 100 20.10 -5.09 -3.69
N PRO A 101 20.90 -4.35 -4.47
CA PRO A 101 22.35 -4.41 -4.39
C PRO A 101 22.88 -4.04 -2.99
N CYS A 102 22.20 -3.17 -2.23
CA CYS A 102 22.57 -2.86 -0.85
C CYS A 102 22.51 -4.08 0.10
N ARG A 103 21.97 -5.22 -0.34
CA ARG A 103 21.89 -6.48 0.43
C ARG A 103 22.99 -7.46 0.07
N LEU A 104 23.77 -7.17 -0.98
CA LEU A 104 24.86 -8.02 -1.41
C LEU A 104 26.08 -7.90 -0.49
N ARG A 105 26.98 -8.86 -0.61
CA ARG A 105 28.27 -8.89 0.07
C ARG A 105 29.27 -8.06 -0.73
N TYR A 106 30.06 -7.26 -0.05
CA TYR A 106 31.09 -6.41 -0.65
C TYR A 106 32.42 -6.55 0.10
N GLY A 107 33.52 -6.53 -0.64
CA GLY A 107 34.85 -6.35 -0.07
C GLY A 107 35.11 -4.88 0.22
N TRP A 108 35.68 -4.57 1.38
CA TRP A 108 36.04 -3.22 1.80
C TRP A 108 37.32 -3.23 2.64
N HIS A 109 38.32 -2.51 2.20
CA HIS A 109 39.61 -2.38 2.91
C HIS A 109 40.19 -3.71 3.41
N GLY A 110 40.31 -4.70 2.53
CA GLY A 110 40.87 -6.02 2.86
C GLY A 110 39.97 -6.91 3.71
N LYS A 111 38.81 -6.44 4.12
CA LYS A 111 37.72 -7.26 4.71
C LYS A 111 36.87 -7.76 3.55
N ALA A 112 37.08 -9.00 3.15
CA ALA A 112 36.21 -9.65 2.21
C ALA A 112 34.89 -10.01 2.90
N ASP A 113 33.80 -9.95 2.11
CA ASP A 113 32.59 -10.67 2.41
C ASP A 113 31.72 -10.14 3.57
N ALA A 114 31.46 -8.83 3.60
CA ALA A 114 30.53 -8.18 4.51
C ALA A 114 29.35 -7.54 3.77
N ASN A 115 28.25 -7.31 4.47
CA ASN A 115 27.08 -6.62 3.94
C ASN A 115 26.98 -5.17 4.50
N PRO A 116 27.90 -4.27 4.14
CA PRO A 116 28.06 -2.97 4.79
C PRO A 116 26.89 -2.02 4.58
N LEU A 117 25.99 -2.31 3.63
CA LEU A 117 24.83 -1.47 3.28
C LEU A 117 23.50 -2.11 3.68
N SER A 118 23.52 -3.30 4.31
CA SER A 118 22.28 -4.01 4.65
C SER A 118 21.68 -3.49 5.94
N LEU A 119 20.55 -2.77 5.84
CA LEU A 119 19.75 -2.37 6.99
C LEU A 119 18.84 -3.49 7.48
N LYS A 120 18.53 -3.52 8.76
CA LYS A 120 17.41 -4.27 9.35
C LYS A 120 16.10 -3.82 8.74
N ASP A 121 15.07 -4.64 8.89
CA ASP A 121 13.72 -4.23 8.51
C ASP A 121 13.13 -3.26 9.55
N ALA A 122 12.30 -2.32 9.11
CA ALA A 122 11.53 -1.48 10.01
C ALA A 122 10.45 -2.30 10.72
N ASN A 123 10.22 -1.97 11.98
CA ASN A 123 9.04 -2.39 12.72
C ASN A 123 8.55 -1.23 13.60
N LEU A 124 7.51 -0.58 13.14
CA LEU A 124 6.90 0.56 13.82
C LEU A 124 5.53 0.20 14.45
N ALA A 125 5.29 -1.09 14.72
CA ALA A 125 4.04 -1.57 15.31
C ALA A 125 3.73 -0.89 16.66
N ALA A 126 4.76 -0.57 17.44
CA ALA A 126 4.61 0.14 18.72
C ALA A 126 4.12 1.59 18.55
N TYR A 127 4.31 2.16 17.37
CA TYR A 127 3.95 3.56 17.04
C TYR A 127 2.70 3.68 16.17
N ALA A 128 2.03 2.55 15.86
CA ALA A 128 0.87 2.54 14.96
C ALA A 128 -0.26 3.46 15.44
N GLY A 129 -0.56 3.47 16.74
CA GLY A 129 -1.54 4.37 17.35
C GLY A 129 -1.11 5.83 17.23
N GLU A 130 0.12 6.15 17.61
CA GLU A 130 0.70 7.49 17.51
C GLU A 130 0.65 8.04 16.08
N MET A 131 0.99 7.21 15.07
CA MET A 131 0.89 7.61 13.66
C MET A 131 -0.55 7.95 13.25
N THR A 132 -1.53 7.20 13.74
CA THR A 132 -2.94 7.48 13.49
C THR A 132 -3.37 8.80 14.15
N GLU A 133 -2.96 9.03 15.39
CA GLU A 133 -3.28 10.24 16.16
C GLU A 133 -2.69 11.52 15.53
N MET A 134 -1.51 11.43 14.88
CA MET A 134 -0.91 12.56 14.16
C MET A 134 -1.52 12.82 12.78
N GLY A 135 -2.51 12.02 12.35
CA GLY A 135 -3.23 12.23 11.08
C GLY A 135 -2.69 11.44 9.89
N VAL A 136 -1.83 10.44 10.10
CA VAL A 136 -1.42 9.51 9.03
C VAL A 136 -2.62 8.68 8.60
N ALA A 137 -3.05 8.84 7.34
CA ALA A 137 -4.22 8.18 6.79
C ALA A 137 -3.99 6.71 6.43
N CYS A 138 -2.74 6.32 6.14
CA CYS A 138 -2.42 4.97 5.69
C CYS A 138 -1.05 4.50 6.18
N LEU A 139 -1.01 3.32 6.81
CA LEU A 139 0.23 2.63 7.17
C LEU A 139 0.62 1.62 6.07
N LYS A 140 1.77 1.83 5.47
CA LYS A 140 2.28 0.98 4.40
C LYS A 140 3.15 -0.15 4.92
N LEU A 141 2.78 -1.38 4.58
CA LEU A 141 3.52 -2.58 4.92
C LEU A 141 4.29 -3.07 3.68
N GLU A 142 5.63 -3.05 3.74
CA GLU A 142 6.47 -3.49 2.61
C GLU A 142 6.61 -5.00 2.59
N GLY A 143 6.18 -5.63 1.51
CA GLY A 143 6.17 -7.09 1.45
C GLY A 143 6.03 -7.70 0.06
N ARG A 144 6.15 -6.93 -1.04
CA ARG A 144 5.93 -7.38 -2.42
C ARG A 144 6.65 -8.68 -2.79
N MET A 145 7.87 -8.87 -2.32
CA MET A 145 8.70 -10.05 -2.59
C MET A 145 8.68 -11.07 -1.45
N LYS A 146 7.70 -10.98 -0.56
CA LYS A 146 7.53 -11.90 0.57
C LYS A 146 6.46 -12.95 0.28
N ARG A 147 6.48 -14.00 1.08
CA ARG A 147 5.46 -15.07 1.02
C ARG A 147 4.08 -14.53 1.44
N PRO A 148 2.98 -15.09 0.94
CA PRO A 148 1.63 -14.70 1.36
C PRO A 148 1.42 -14.77 2.87
N GLU A 149 1.99 -15.78 3.54
CA GLU A 149 1.89 -15.96 4.99
C GLU A 149 2.54 -14.80 5.76
N TYR A 150 3.63 -14.22 5.25
CA TYR A 150 4.21 -13.01 5.83
C TYR A 150 3.22 -11.84 5.72
N VAL A 151 2.60 -11.67 4.57
CA VAL A 151 1.61 -10.60 4.36
C VAL A 151 0.43 -10.79 5.31
N ALA A 152 -0.11 -12.01 5.41
CA ALA A 152 -1.21 -12.35 6.31
C ALA A 152 -0.85 -12.05 7.78
N ALA A 153 0.34 -12.48 8.23
CA ALA A 153 0.81 -12.27 9.58
C ALA A 153 0.96 -10.79 9.93
N VAL A 154 1.70 -10.06 9.11
CA VAL A 154 2.00 -8.64 9.37
C VAL A 154 0.72 -7.80 9.28
N THR A 155 -0.08 -7.97 8.23
CA THR A 155 -1.33 -7.23 8.06
C THR A 155 -2.32 -7.55 9.17
N GLY A 156 -2.46 -8.82 9.55
CA GLY A 156 -3.36 -9.23 10.63
C GLY A 156 -3.01 -8.58 11.97
N ILE A 157 -1.72 -8.53 12.31
CA ILE A 157 -1.26 -7.88 13.55
C ILE A 157 -1.52 -6.37 13.48
N TYR A 158 -1.06 -5.66 12.44
CA TYR A 158 -1.28 -4.22 12.34
C TYR A 158 -2.77 -3.86 12.30
N ALA A 159 -3.60 -4.61 11.61
CA ALA A 159 -5.05 -4.40 11.61
C ALA A 159 -5.69 -4.56 13.00
N ALA A 160 -5.20 -5.53 13.80
CA ALA A 160 -5.66 -5.69 15.18
C ALA A 160 -5.23 -4.50 16.06
N LEU A 161 -3.97 -4.05 15.94
CA LEU A 161 -3.47 -2.90 16.70
C LEU A 161 -4.30 -1.63 16.44
N LEU A 162 -4.59 -1.36 15.16
CA LEU A 162 -5.39 -0.20 14.77
C LEU A 162 -6.85 -0.31 15.23
N ARG A 163 -7.48 -1.48 15.06
CA ARG A 163 -8.88 -1.69 15.46
C ARG A 163 -9.07 -1.64 16.97
N GLU A 164 -8.11 -2.17 17.73
CA GLU A 164 -8.19 -2.28 19.18
C GLU A 164 -7.51 -1.11 19.91
N HIS A 165 -6.93 -0.17 19.16
CA HIS A 165 -6.23 1.01 19.68
C HIS A 165 -5.22 0.67 20.78
N ARG A 166 -4.36 -0.32 20.54
CA ARG A 166 -3.38 -0.82 21.50
C ARG A 166 -1.98 -1.00 20.94
N ALA A 167 -1.01 -1.08 21.82
CA ALA A 167 0.36 -1.49 21.48
C ALA A 167 0.44 -3.02 21.20
N PRO A 168 1.46 -3.47 20.45
CA PRO A 168 1.69 -4.90 20.21
C PRO A 168 2.10 -5.62 21.48
N THR A 169 1.61 -6.84 21.65
CA THR A 169 2.05 -7.74 22.71
C THR A 169 3.45 -8.31 22.42
N ALA A 170 4.11 -8.87 23.45
CA ALA A 170 5.39 -9.54 23.26
C ALA A 170 5.31 -10.73 22.30
N ASP A 171 4.18 -11.44 22.27
CA ASP A 171 3.93 -12.55 21.34
C ASP A 171 3.79 -12.05 19.89
N GLU A 172 3.05 -10.96 19.66
CA GLU A 172 2.94 -10.34 18.35
C GLU A 172 4.29 -9.82 17.82
N GLN A 173 5.11 -9.23 18.69
CA GLN A 173 6.47 -8.83 18.32
C GLN A 173 7.34 -10.04 17.92
N LYS A 174 7.24 -11.16 18.66
CA LYS A 174 7.91 -12.41 18.27
C LYS A 174 7.40 -12.95 16.94
N LYS A 175 6.09 -12.94 16.71
CA LYS A 175 5.46 -13.36 15.45
C LYS A 175 5.92 -12.51 14.27
N LEU A 176 6.00 -11.18 14.42
CA LEU A 176 6.55 -10.30 13.39
C LEU A 176 8.01 -10.67 13.05
N ALA A 177 8.84 -10.92 14.06
CA ALA A 177 10.24 -11.33 13.86
C ALA A 177 10.37 -12.69 13.18
N LEU A 178 9.52 -13.65 13.57
CA LEU A 178 9.46 -15.01 12.99
C LEU A 178 8.97 -14.97 11.54
N ALA A 179 8.00 -14.11 11.23
CA ALA A 179 7.48 -13.97 9.88
C ALA A 179 8.59 -13.55 8.90
N PHE A 180 9.36 -12.53 9.25
CA PHE A 180 10.61 -12.17 8.58
C PHE A 180 11.33 -11.04 9.30
N SER A 181 12.63 -11.18 9.52
CA SER A 181 13.50 -10.07 9.94
C SER A 181 14.94 -10.28 9.42
N ARG A 182 15.71 -9.19 9.33
CA ARG A 182 17.14 -9.19 9.03
C ARG A 182 17.90 -8.90 10.31
N ASP A 183 18.16 -9.96 11.11
CA ASP A 183 18.81 -9.84 12.42
C ASP A 183 18.03 -8.88 13.37
N GLY A 184 16.72 -9.12 13.45
CA GLY A 184 15.79 -8.26 14.18
C GLY A 184 15.29 -7.07 13.36
N PHE A 185 14.85 -6.05 14.09
CA PHE A 185 14.21 -4.85 13.54
C PHE A 185 14.95 -3.59 13.94
N THR A 186 14.57 -2.48 13.29
CA THR A 186 15.00 -1.13 13.66
C THR A 186 13.83 -0.16 13.55
N ASP A 187 13.81 0.83 14.45
CA ASP A 187 12.98 2.02 14.42
C ASP A 187 13.85 3.29 14.28
N GLY A 188 15.12 3.10 13.92
CA GLY A 188 16.15 4.14 13.97
C GLY A 188 15.80 5.40 13.18
N TYR A 189 15.21 5.28 12.00
CA TYR A 189 14.73 6.44 11.25
C TYR A 189 13.62 7.16 11.99
N TYR A 190 12.58 6.45 12.40
CA TYR A 190 11.44 7.04 13.10
C TYR A 190 11.84 7.77 14.38
N ARG A 191 12.83 7.25 15.11
CA ARG A 191 13.37 7.88 16.32
C ARG A 191 14.44 8.92 16.07
N GLY A 192 14.80 9.20 14.82
CA GLY A 192 15.91 10.10 14.48
C GLY A 192 17.28 9.59 14.93
N ARG A 193 17.41 8.29 15.24
CA ARG A 193 18.65 7.67 15.74
C ARG A 193 19.29 6.82 14.65
N ARG A 194 20.13 7.44 13.84
CA ARG A 194 20.85 6.76 12.74
C ARG A 194 22.21 6.28 13.25
N GLY A 195 22.41 4.95 13.22
CA GLY A 195 23.64 4.37 13.72
C GLY A 195 23.88 2.92 13.26
N LYS A 196 24.95 2.32 13.79
CA LYS A 196 25.37 0.96 13.43
C LYS A 196 24.33 -0.11 13.81
N GLU A 197 23.51 0.15 14.81
CA GLU A 197 22.43 -0.72 15.27
C GLU A 197 21.32 -0.91 14.23
N MET A 198 21.23 -0.04 13.23
CA MET A 198 20.29 -0.18 12.13
C MET A 198 20.71 -1.25 11.10
N PHE A 199 21.96 -1.70 11.13
CA PHE A 199 22.45 -2.69 10.16
C PHE A 199 22.20 -4.12 10.64
N GLY A 200 21.86 -4.99 9.67
CA GLY A 200 21.63 -6.41 9.94
C GLY A 200 21.45 -7.22 8.67
N VAL A 201 21.70 -8.53 8.80
CA VAL A 201 21.63 -9.50 7.71
C VAL A 201 20.84 -10.70 8.20
N ARG A 202 19.93 -11.20 7.38
CA ARG A 202 19.23 -12.46 7.72
C ARG A 202 20.23 -13.59 7.80
N PRO A 203 20.32 -14.33 8.92
CA PRO A 203 21.20 -15.49 9.00
C PRO A 203 20.86 -16.54 7.94
N GLU A 204 21.85 -17.16 7.33
CA GLU A 204 21.66 -18.26 6.37
C GLU A 204 20.95 -19.48 6.98
N THR A 205 21.08 -19.65 8.28
CA THR A 205 20.42 -20.69 9.06
C THR A 205 18.96 -20.40 9.37
N ALA A 206 18.48 -19.16 9.11
CA ALA A 206 17.10 -18.80 9.40
C ALA A 206 16.13 -19.62 8.55
N ARG A 207 15.19 -20.29 9.23
CA ARG A 207 14.15 -21.08 8.59
C ARG A 207 12.82 -20.34 8.67
N TRP A 208 11.91 -20.71 7.76
CA TRP A 208 10.53 -20.24 7.85
C TRP A 208 9.79 -21.03 8.95
N PRO A 209 8.90 -20.40 9.72
CA PRO A 209 8.09 -21.07 10.73
C PRO A 209 6.93 -21.84 10.04
N GLU A 210 7.24 -22.94 9.36
CA GLU A 210 6.31 -23.65 8.45
C GLU A 210 5.03 -24.12 9.15
N GLU A 211 5.10 -24.55 10.41
CA GLU A 211 3.92 -24.97 11.17
C GLU A 211 2.96 -23.79 11.37
N TRP A 212 3.47 -22.65 11.84
CA TRP A 212 2.66 -21.46 12.00
C TRP A 212 2.19 -20.90 10.67
N PHE A 213 3.04 -20.90 9.65
CA PHE A 213 2.64 -20.49 8.30
C PHE A 213 1.54 -21.40 7.73
N GLY A 214 1.54 -22.70 8.06
CA GLY A 214 0.46 -23.62 7.73
C GLY A 214 -0.88 -23.21 8.37
N THR A 215 -0.88 -22.74 9.60
CA THR A 215 -2.11 -22.25 10.25
C THR A 215 -2.64 -20.96 9.61
N LEU A 216 -1.74 -20.03 9.25
CA LEU A 216 -2.12 -18.82 8.53
C LEU A 216 -2.70 -19.12 7.15
N ARG A 217 -2.05 -20.04 6.41
CA ARG A 217 -2.52 -20.50 5.10
C ARG A 217 -3.90 -21.09 5.18
N ALA A 218 -4.10 -22.00 6.13
CA ALA A 218 -5.41 -22.61 6.34
C ALA A 218 -6.52 -21.58 6.69
N ALA A 219 -6.14 -20.44 7.29
CA ALA A 219 -7.10 -19.39 7.61
C ALA A 219 -7.56 -18.60 6.37
N TYR A 220 -6.66 -18.27 5.43
CA TYR A 220 -7.05 -17.50 4.25
C TYR A 220 -7.42 -18.35 3.03
N GLU A 221 -7.08 -19.66 3.03
CA GLU A 221 -7.52 -20.59 1.97
C GLU A 221 -8.91 -21.17 2.23
N LYS A 222 -9.42 -21.11 3.46
CA LYS A 222 -10.63 -21.79 3.90
C LYS A 222 -11.93 -21.09 3.57
N GLU A 223 -12.00 -20.02 2.87
CA GLU A 223 -13.22 -19.33 2.42
C GLU A 223 -13.08 -17.81 2.53
N ASP A 224 -13.89 -17.12 1.75
CA ASP A 224 -14.03 -15.66 1.76
C ASP A 224 -14.25 -15.11 3.17
N MET A 225 -13.19 -14.68 3.81
CA MET A 225 -13.21 -14.15 5.17
C MET A 225 -13.92 -12.79 5.26
N ARG A 226 -14.16 -12.13 4.15
CA ARG A 226 -14.81 -10.82 4.06
C ARG A 226 -16.06 -10.91 3.22
N LEU A 227 -17.10 -11.47 3.82
CA LEU A 227 -18.42 -11.47 3.22
C LEU A 227 -19.07 -10.09 3.43
N VAL A 228 -19.77 -9.62 2.41
CA VAL A 228 -20.55 -8.39 2.45
C VAL A 228 -21.83 -8.66 3.25
N PRO A 229 -22.08 -7.93 4.35
CA PRO A 229 -23.32 -8.06 5.08
C PRO A 229 -24.50 -7.58 4.22
N VAL A 230 -25.53 -8.41 4.09
CA VAL A 230 -26.75 -8.09 3.35
C VAL A 230 -27.99 -8.24 4.26
N ARG A 231 -28.90 -7.31 4.14
CA ARG A 231 -30.24 -7.37 4.76
C ARG A 231 -31.27 -7.82 3.74
N PHE A 232 -32.07 -8.81 4.10
CA PHE A 232 -33.16 -9.31 3.28
C PHE A 232 -34.54 -8.89 3.80
N ARG A 233 -35.41 -8.51 2.90
CA ARG A 233 -36.84 -8.34 3.16
C ARG A 233 -37.62 -9.14 2.13
N ALA A 234 -38.35 -10.17 2.56
CA ALA A 234 -39.12 -11.03 1.71
C ALA A 234 -40.62 -10.87 1.96
N ALA A 235 -41.42 -10.79 0.89
CA ALA A 235 -42.87 -10.77 0.94
C ALA A 235 -43.41 -11.91 0.09
N LEU A 236 -44.31 -12.73 0.71
CA LEU A 236 -44.95 -13.88 0.08
C LEU A 236 -46.45 -13.78 0.27
N ARG A 237 -47.23 -13.69 -0.83
CA ARG A 237 -48.69 -13.61 -0.85
C ARG A 237 -49.24 -14.62 -1.82
N LEU A 238 -50.44 -15.12 -1.53
CA LEU A 238 -51.08 -16.11 -2.38
C LEU A 238 -51.36 -15.55 -3.78
N GLY A 239 -50.88 -16.24 -4.81
CA GLY A 239 -51.12 -15.87 -6.22
C GLY A 239 -50.32 -14.65 -6.71
N GLU A 240 -49.57 -13.97 -5.85
CA GLU A 240 -48.70 -12.86 -6.24
C GLU A 240 -47.25 -13.35 -6.37
N PRO A 241 -46.43 -12.81 -7.28
CA PRO A 241 -44.98 -13.11 -7.31
C PRO A 241 -44.33 -12.87 -5.98
N MET A 242 -43.48 -13.81 -5.50
CA MET A 242 -42.66 -13.57 -4.33
C MET A 242 -41.71 -12.39 -4.61
N VAL A 243 -41.49 -11.55 -3.61
CA VAL A 243 -40.59 -10.42 -3.69
C VAL A 243 -39.47 -10.57 -2.66
N LEU A 244 -38.23 -10.37 -3.06
CA LEU A 244 -37.06 -10.31 -2.18
C LEU A 244 -36.28 -9.03 -2.45
N THR A 245 -36.21 -8.15 -1.46
CA THR A 245 -35.31 -7.01 -1.48
C THR A 245 -34.03 -7.37 -0.73
N ALA A 246 -32.88 -7.12 -1.36
CA ALA A 246 -31.56 -7.29 -0.80
C ALA A 246 -30.85 -5.94 -0.76
N GLU A 247 -30.36 -5.55 0.43
CA GLU A 247 -29.69 -4.27 0.68
C GLU A 247 -28.38 -4.51 1.41
N ASP A 248 -27.28 -3.89 0.97
CA ASP A 248 -25.99 -3.92 1.64
C ASP A 248 -25.76 -2.70 2.53
N GLY A 249 -24.61 -2.66 3.21
CA GLY A 249 -24.22 -1.54 4.07
C GLY A 249 -23.71 -0.30 3.31
N ASP A 250 -23.48 -0.42 2.00
CA ASP A 250 -22.91 0.64 1.15
C ASP A 250 -23.99 1.39 0.35
N GLY A 251 -25.27 1.06 0.57
CA GLY A 251 -26.42 1.75 -0.03
C GLY A 251 -26.92 1.13 -1.35
N HIS A 252 -26.37 -0.04 -1.76
CA HIS A 252 -26.93 -0.74 -2.91
C HIS A 252 -28.16 -1.54 -2.49
N CYS A 253 -29.24 -1.40 -3.25
CA CYS A 253 -30.51 -2.06 -2.99
C CYS A 253 -31.08 -2.61 -4.31
N VAL A 254 -31.46 -3.87 -4.30
CA VAL A 254 -32.05 -4.56 -5.43
C VAL A 254 -33.30 -5.29 -5.00
N THR A 255 -34.25 -5.49 -5.94
CA THR A 255 -35.46 -6.27 -5.73
C THR A 255 -35.56 -7.34 -6.81
N ALA A 256 -35.65 -8.59 -6.38
CA ALA A 256 -35.92 -9.73 -7.25
C ALA A 256 -37.34 -10.24 -7.04
N THR A 257 -37.93 -10.79 -8.09
CA THR A 257 -39.25 -11.42 -8.06
C THR A 257 -39.16 -12.87 -8.44
N GLY A 258 -39.95 -13.72 -7.79
CA GLY A 258 -39.99 -15.15 -8.03
C GLY A 258 -41.39 -15.68 -8.33
N ALA A 259 -41.49 -16.99 -8.53
CA ALA A 259 -42.80 -17.64 -8.79
C ALA A 259 -43.79 -17.36 -7.66
N ALA A 260 -45.05 -17.22 -8.00
CA ALA A 260 -46.12 -16.99 -7.00
C ALA A 260 -46.32 -18.25 -6.13
N PRO A 261 -46.49 -18.07 -4.78
CA PRO A 261 -46.87 -19.14 -3.89
C PRO A 261 -48.25 -19.71 -4.24
N GLU A 262 -48.45 -21.00 -4.02
CA GLU A 262 -49.73 -21.66 -4.11
C GLU A 262 -50.34 -21.93 -2.74
N ALA A 263 -51.65 -22.22 -2.68
CA ALA A 263 -52.27 -22.69 -1.47
C ALA A 263 -51.74 -24.08 -1.07
N ALA A 264 -51.40 -24.24 0.19
CA ALA A 264 -50.87 -25.52 0.69
C ALA A 264 -51.96 -26.59 0.69
N ARG A 265 -51.64 -27.76 0.07
CA ARG A 265 -52.54 -28.90 0.07
C ARG A 265 -52.41 -29.81 1.29
N SER A 266 -51.27 -29.75 1.98
CA SER A 266 -50.97 -30.59 3.13
C SER A 266 -50.29 -29.79 4.25
N ARG A 267 -49.07 -29.30 4.00
CA ARG A 267 -48.28 -28.54 4.98
C ARG A 267 -47.91 -27.17 4.42
N ALA A 268 -48.27 -26.14 5.14
CA ALA A 268 -47.89 -24.77 4.80
C ALA A 268 -46.41 -24.52 5.21
N VAL A 269 -45.71 -23.69 4.43
CA VAL A 269 -44.42 -23.19 4.78
C VAL A 269 -44.54 -22.07 5.84
N THR A 270 -43.65 -22.07 6.81
CA THR A 270 -43.59 -21.01 7.84
C THR A 270 -42.61 -19.90 7.44
N ALA A 271 -42.79 -18.70 7.95
CA ALA A 271 -41.87 -17.59 7.76
C ALA A 271 -40.44 -17.95 8.20
N GLY A 272 -40.27 -18.71 9.29
CA GLY A 272 -38.99 -19.18 9.77
C GLY A 272 -38.30 -20.19 8.82
N GLU A 273 -39.07 -21.05 8.14
CA GLU A 273 -38.52 -21.96 7.13
C GLU A 273 -38.06 -21.21 5.88
N VAL A 274 -38.77 -20.16 5.48
CA VAL A 274 -38.39 -19.27 4.38
C VAL A 274 -37.10 -18.53 4.78
N GLU A 275 -37.06 -17.92 5.94
CA GLU A 275 -35.87 -17.22 6.47
C GLU A 275 -34.65 -18.14 6.48
N ALA A 276 -34.78 -19.34 7.06
CA ALA A 276 -33.69 -20.30 7.16
C ALA A 276 -33.12 -20.71 5.78
N ARG A 277 -33.94 -20.66 4.72
CA ARG A 277 -33.48 -20.91 3.36
C ARG A 277 -32.83 -19.69 2.72
N LEU A 278 -33.37 -18.50 2.94
CA LEU A 278 -32.81 -17.25 2.42
C LEU A 278 -31.42 -16.95 3.03
N ARG A 279 -31.22 -17.31 4.31
CA ARG A 279 -29.91 -17.16 4.97
C ARG A 279 -28.78 -18.05 4.43
N LYS A 280 -29.06 -19.02 3.55
CA LYS A 280 -28.05 -19.91 2.96
C LYS A 280 -27.35 -19.27 1.77
N THR A 281 -26.35 -18.43 2.04
CA THR A 281 -25.60 -17.71 1.00
C THR A 281 -24.24 -18.32 0.65
N GLY A 282 -23.94 -19.53 1.11
CA GLY A 282 -22.66 -20.21 0.82
C GLY A 282 -22.31 -20.24 -0.66
N GLY A 283 -21.04 -20.00 -0.97
CA GLY A 283 -20.52 -19.86 -2.35
C GLY A 283 -20.79 -18.50 -3.00
N THR A 284 -21.22 -17.49 -2.22
CA THR A 284 -21.38 -16.10 -2.68
C THR A 284 -20.53 -15.16 -1.83
N ALA A 285 -20.31 -13.94 -2.28
CA ALA A 285 -19.59 -12.90 -1.55
C ALA A 285 -20.41 -12.29 -0.39
N PHE A 286 -21.57 -12.85 -0.05
CA PHE A 286 -22.52 -12.23 0.90
C PHE A 286 -22.76 -13.08 2.14
N THR A 287 -23.01 -12.39 3.27
CA THR A 287 -23.56 -12.99 4.49
C THR A 287 -24.78 -12.23 4.95
N VAL A 288 -25.84 -12.97 5.36
CA VAL A 288 -27.10 -12.32 5.76
C VAL A 288 -27.00 -11.85 7.21
N SER A 289 -26.93 -10.53 7.40
CA SER A 289 -26.93 -9.89 8.73
C SER A 289 -28.33 -9.84 9.34
N ASP A 290 -29.35 -9.57 8.52
CA ASP A 290 -30.75 -9.52 8.93
C ASP A 290 -31.66 -10.07 7.83
N CYS A 291 -32.78 -10.70 8.21
CA CYS A 291 -33.75 -11.26 7.26
C CYS A 291 -35.18 -11.15 7.84
N ALA A 292 -35.95 -10.24 7.30
CA ALA A 292 -37.38 -10.09 7.65
C ALA A 292 -38.25 -10.77 6.58
N VAL A 293 -39.11 -11.67 7.01
CA VAL A 293 -40.06 -12.40 6.15
C VAL A 293 -41.49 -12.10 6.54
N THR A 294 -42.25 -11.54 5.60
CA THR A 294 -43.70 -11.38 5.71
C THR A 294 -44.35 -12.42 4.78
N ALA A 295 -45.01 -13.40 5.33
CA ALA A 295 -45.70 -14.45 4.57
C ALA A 295 -47.14 -14.59 5.05
N GLU A 296 -48.07 -14.74 4.10
CA GLU A 296 -49.46 -15.11 4.43
C GLU A 296 -49.52 -16.55 4.95
N ASP A 297 -50.48 -16.86 5.76
CA ASP A 297 -50.70 -18.23 6.25
C ASP A 297 -51.20 -19.16 5.15
N GLY A 298 -50.90 -20.44 5.28
CA GLY A 298 -51.40 -21.45 4.34
C GLY A 298 -50.70 -21.52 2.99
N LEU A 299 -49.55 -20.91 2.82
CA LEU A 299 -48.80 -20.94 1.57
C LEU A 299 -47.95 -22.21 1.38
N SER A 300 -47.83 -22.64 0.13
CA SER A 300 -46.90 -23.65 -0.31
C SER A 300 -45.89 -23.02 -1.32
N VAL A 301 -44.59 -23.19 -1.02
CA VAL A 301 -43.53 -22.66 -1.86
C VAL A 301 -42.47 -23.75 -2.11
N LEU A 302 -42.11 -23.95 -3.37
CA LEU A 302 -41.04 -24.85 -3.72
C LEU A 302 -39.68 -24.34 -3.21
N ALA A 303 -38.92 -25.23 -2.61
CA ALA A 303 -37.56 -24.91 -2.14
C ALA A 303 -36.65 -24.38 -3.27
N SER A 304 -36.81 -24.90 -4.48
CA SER A 304 -36.10 -24.46 -5.68
C SER A 304 -36.45 -23.01 -6.05
N ALA A 305 -37.71 -22.59 -5.90
CA ALA A 305 -38.17 -21.23 -6.17
C ALA A 305 -37.56 -20.22 -5.22
N LEU A 306 -37.53 -20.52 -3.90
CA LEU A 306 -36.83 -19.68 -2.91
C LEU A 306 -35.32 -19.59 -3.17
N ASN A 307 -34.69 -20.69 -3.55
CA ASN A 307 -33.28 -20.69 -3.89
C ASN A 307 -32.97 -19.88 -5.17
N ALA A 308 -33.86 -19.92 -6.16
CA ALA A 308 -33.74 -19.10 -7.37
C ALA A 308 -33.89 -17.61 -7.01
N LEU A 309 -34.95 -17.25 -6.30
CA LEU A 309 -35.21 -15.87 -5.86
C LEU A 309 -34.01 -15.28 -5.11
N ARG A 310 -33.42 -16.04 -4.17
CA ARG A 310 -32.22 -15.64 -3.46
C ARG A 310 -31.02 -15.43 -4.39
N ARG A 311 -30.76 -16.40 -5.31
CA ARG A 311 -29.64 -16.29 -6.24
C ARG A 311 -29.78 -15.09 -7.16
N ASP A 312 -30.99 -14.83 -7.66
CA ASP A 312 -31.26 -13.72 -8.57
C ASP A 312 -31.08 -12.38 -7.85
N ALA A 313 -31.55 -12.27 -6.61
CA ALA A 313 -31.32 -11.07 -5.79
C ALA A 313 -29.83 -10.81 -5.50
N LEU A 314 -29.08 -11.86 -5.11
CA LEU A 314 -27.66 -11.72 -4.82
C LEU A 314 -26.85 -11.45 -6.11
N ALA A 315 -27.16 -12.08 -7.24
CA ALA A 315 -26.52 -11.80 -8.51
C ALA A 315 -26.77 -10.36 -8.99
N ALA A 316 -28.00 -9.87 -8.84
CA ALA A 316 -28.32 -8.47 -9.15
C ALA A 316 -27.55 -7.49 -8.24
N LEU A 317 -27.48 -7.80 -6.94
CA LEU A 317 -26.71 -6.98 -5.99
C LEU A 317 -25.20 -6.99 -6.30
N GLU A 318 -24.66 -8.14 -6.66
CA GLU A 318 -23.25 -8.27 -7.09
C GLU A 318 -22.98 -7.44 -8.34
N THR A 319 -23.87 -7.53 -9.34
CA THR A 319 -23.78 -6.72 -10.56
C THR A 319 -23.76 -5.23 -10.22
N LEU A 320 -24.69 -4.75 -9.39
CA LEU A 320 -24.75 -3.34 -8.98
C LEU A 320 -23.50 -2.91 -8.22
N ARG A 321 -22.96 -3.75 -7.32
CA ARG A 321 -21.73 -3.47 -6.58
C ARG A 321 -20.49 -3.44 -7.43
N THR A 322 -20.46 -4.21 -8.51
CA THR A 322 -19.31 -4.31 -9.43
C THR A 322 -19.44 -3.39 -10.63
N GLU A 323 -20.53 -2.63 -10.73
CA GLU A 323 -20.72 -1.65 -11.78
C GLU A 323 -19.60 -0.60 -11.70
N ILE A 324 -18.86 -0.49 -12.78
CA ILE A 324 -17.79 0.52 -12.90
C ILE A 324 -18.46 1.85 -13.21
N PRO A 325 -18.33 2.88 -12.34
CA PRO A 325 -18.91 4.18 -12.63
C PRO A 325 -18.34 4.73 -13.95
N GLU A 326 -19.18 5.38 -14.73
CA GLU A 326 -18.73 6.09 -15.92
C GLU A 326 -17.66 7.10 -15.53
N ARG A 327 -16.49 6.98 -16.14
CA ARG A 327 -15.38 7.90 -15.93
C ARG A 327 -15.37 8.96 -17.00
N ARG A 328 -14.96 10.15 -16.61
CA ARG A 328 -14.65 11.19 -17.60
C ARG A 328 -13.40 10.78 -18.36
N GLU A 329 -13.48 10.79 -19.67
CA GLU A 329 -12.37 10.49 -20.56
C GLU A 329 -11.97 11.74 -21.34
N GLY A 330 -10.67 12.01 -21.41
CA GLY A 330 -10.09 13.08 -22.21
C GLY A 330 -9.16 12.52 -23.28
N ALA A 331 -8.93 13.31 -24.31
CA ALA A 331 -7.99 12.96 -25.36
C ALA A 331 -6.59 13.46 -25.01
N PHE A 332 -5.63 12.55 -24.93
CA PHE A 332 -4.22 12.91 -24.77
C PHE A 332 -3.61 13.25 -26.13
N VAL A 333 -3.12 14.47 -26.24
CA VAL A 333 -2.34 14.92 -27.41
C VAL A 333 -0.87 14.93 -26.99
N PRO A 334 -0.04 14.02 -27.53
CA PRO A 334 1.40 14.03 -27.25
C PRO A 334 2.02 15.37 -27.62
N ALA A 335 2.86 15.90 -26.75
CA ALA A 335 3.66 17.08 -27.09
C ALA A 335 4.56 16.77 -28.30
N GLU A 336 4.74 17.75 -29.17
CA GLU A 336 5.71 17.63 -30.25
C GLU A 336 7.10 17.31 -29.69
N ARG A 337 7.78 16.36 -30.32
CA ARG A 337 9.16 16.05 -29.95
C ARG A 337 10.04 17.26 -30.25
N ILE A 338 10.47 17.93 -29.20
CA ILE A 338 11.54 18.91 -29.32
C ILE A 338 12.80 18.14 -29.72
N LYS A 339 13.36 18.44 -30.88
CA LYS A 339 14.67 17.92 -31.23
C LYS A 339 15.69 18.53 -30.28
N ASN A 340 16.29 17.70 -29.45
CA ASN A 340 17.42 18.14 -28.63
C ASN A 340 18.49 18.72 -29.55
N PRO A 341 19.12 19.84 -29.16
CA PRO A 341 20.27 20.34 -29.88
C PRO A 341 21.33 19.23 -30.00
N THR A 342 21.96 19.15 -31.16
CA THR A 342 23.03 18.18 -31.44
C THR A 342 24.37 18.62 -30.83
N GLU A 343 24.33 19.29 -29.68
CA GLU A 343 25.55 19.62 -28.95
C GLU A 343 26.13 18.35 -28.32
N PRO A 344 27.45 18.19 -28.32
CA PRO A 344 28.08 17.07 -27.63
C PRO A 344 27.73 17.10 -26.14
N PRO A 345 27.61 15.93 -25.49
CA PRO A 345 27.31 15.88 -24.08
C PRO A 345 28.41 16.60 -23.27
N ARG A 346 27.97 17.42 -22.32
CA ARG A 346 28.87 18.13 -21.40
C ARG A 346 29.07 17.30 -20.12
N PHE A 347 30.31 17.20 -19.68
CA PHE A 347 30.63 16.57 -18.41
C PHE A 347 30.53 17.58 -17.27
N THR A 348 29.67 17.26 -16.32
CA THR A 348 29.55 18.01 -15.07
C THR A 348 29.84 17.05 -13.88
N VAL A 349 30.50 17.54 -12.86
CA VAL A 349 30.88 16.74 -11.67
C VAL A 349 30.45 17.46 -10.41
N SER A 350 29.81 16.74 -9.48
CA SER A 350 29.59 17.21 -8.12
C SER A 350 30.66 16.63 -7.20
N ILE A 351 31.30 17.48 -6.42
CA ILE A 351 32.26 17.07 -5.39
C ILE A 351 31.71 17.37 -4.00
N TYR A 352 32.14 16.59 -3.03
CA TYR A 352 31.76 16.75 -1.61
C TYR A 352 32.97 17.02 -0.69
N ARG A 353 34.18 16.95 -1.22
CA ARG A 353 35.44 17.22 -0.50
C ARG A 353 36.45 17.86 -1.44
N VAL A 354 37.24 18.79 -0.95
CA VAL A 354 38.29 19.48 -1.73
C VAL A 354 39.28 18.49 -2.35
N GLY A 355 39.65 17.43 -1.65
CA GLY A 355 40.56 16.39 -2.16
C GLY A 355 40.03 15.55 -3.34
N GLN A 356 38.78 15.77 -3.77
CA GLN A 356 38.24 15.21 -5.01
C GLN A 356 38.57 16.05 -6.25
N ILE A 357 39.08 17.27 -6.07
CA ILE A 357 39.62 18.11 -7.16
C ILE A 357 41.01 17.56 -7.46
N THR A 358 41.10 16.81 -8.51
CA THR A 358 42.37 16.19 -8.98
C THR A 358 42.76 16.79 -10.33
N ASP A 359 44.03 16.64 -10.71
CA ASP A 359 44.51 17.05 -12.03
C ASP A 359 43.73 16.38 -13.17
N ALA A 360 43.29 15.13 -12.96
CA ALA A 360 42.40 14.43 -13.89
C ALA A 360 41.07 15.15 -14.10
N LEU A 361 40.44 15.59 -12.99
CA LEU A 361 39.16 16.32 -13.05
C LEU A 361 39.30 17.61 -13.86
N VAL A 362 40.43 18.30 -13.73
CA VAL A 362 40.67 19.59 -14.41
C VAL A 362 41.06 19.37 -15.89
N ASN A 363 41.77 18.30 -16.22
CA ASN A 363 42.33 18.08 -17.53
C ASN A 363 41.49 17.20 -18.46
N GLU A 364 40.51 16.46 -17.94
CA GLU A 364 39.67 15.47 -18.67
C GLU A 364 38.37 16.09 -19.26
N GLY A 365 38.34 17.38 -19.51
CA GLY A 365 37.20 18.03 -20.21
C GLY A 365 35.94 18.21 -19.39
N VAL A 366 36.05 18.31 -18.06
CA VAL A 366 34.95 18.68 -17.18
C VAL A 366 34.66 20.16 -17.35
N GLU A 367 33.44 20.50 -17.81
CA GLU A 367 33.06 21.90 -18.04
C GLU A 367 32.54 22.59 -16.78
N THR A 368 31.92 21.84 -15.87
CA THR A 368 31.31 22.40 -14.65
C THR A 368 31.56 21.51 -13.46
N VAL A 369 32.02 22.10 -12.36
CA VAL A 369 32.16 21.43 -11.08
C VAL A 369 31.20 22.04 -10.08
N TYR A 370 30.26 21.26 -9.54
CA TYR A 370 29.40 21.67 -8.44
C TYR A 370 30.09 21.42 -7.11
N VAL A 371 30.24 22.48 -6.33
CA VAL A 371 30.92 22.45 -5.02
C VAL A 371 29.93 22.85 -3.94
N PRO A 372 29.80 22.11 -2.82
CA PRO A 372 29.02 22.53 -1.67
C PRO A 372 29.45 23.93 -1.19
N LEU A 373 28.47 24.76 -0.83
CA LEU A 373 28.71 26.15 -0.42
C LEU A 373 29.67 26.24 0.78
N GLU A 374 29.60 25.29 1.70
CA GLU A 374 30.46 25.20 2.89
C GLU A 374 31.93 25.05 2.52
N LEU A 375 32.23 24.31 1.42
CA LEU A 375 33.62 24.17 0.94
C LEU A 375 34.13 25.45 0.29
N ILE A 376 33.27 26.21 -0.36
CA ILE A 376 33.63 27.49 -0.97
C ILE A 376 33.93 28.52 0.10
N ALA A 377 33.11 28.60 1.16
CA ALA A 377 33.30 29.54 2.27
C ALA A 377 34.62 29.32 3.00
N VAL A 378 35.02 28.07 3.24
CA VAL A 378 36.30 27.73 3.87
C VAL A 378 37.49 28.09 2.97
N SER A 379 37.41 27.84 1.68
CA SER A 379 38.47 28.19 0.73
C SER A 379 38.64 29.67 0.54
N TYR A 380 37.55 30.46 0.59
CA TYR A 380 37.60 31.92 0.45
C TYR A 380 38.28 32.59 1.65
N THR A 381 38.11 32.07 2.86
CA THR A 381 38.83 32.56 4.07
C THR A 381 40.31 32.25 4.01
N HIS A 382 40.73 31.12 3.42
CA HIS A 382 42.15 30.81 3.24
C HIS A 382 42.81 31.60 2.11
N LEU A 383 42.10 31.89 0.99
CA LEU A 383 42.64 32.72 -0.09
C LEU A 383 42.87 34.17 0.36
N ARG A 384 41.98 34.77 1.16
CA ARG A 384 42.18 36.12 1.73
C ARG A 384 43.35 36.20 2.71
N ALA A 385 43.71 35.11 3.36
CA ALA A 385 44.84 35.09 4.30
C ALA A 385 46.22 35.12 3.57
N HIS A 386 46.27 34.84 2.26
CA HIS A 386 47.49 34.89 1.45
C HIS A 386 47.62 36.15 0.59
N GLU A 387 46.61 37.02 0.55
CA GLU A 387 46.65 38.32 -0.15
C GLU A 387 47.07 39.49 0.77
N THR A 388 47.33 39.24 2.01
CA THR A 388 47.91 40.18 2.97
C THR A 388 49.32 39.74 3.43
#